data_47f38af6661bbbdb682214b5e3cb9d6a
#
_entry.id   47f38af6661bbbdb682214b5e3cb9d6a
#
_cell.length_a   1.000
_cell.length_b   1.000
_cell.length_c   1.000
_cell.angle_alpha   90.00
_cell.angle_beta   90.00
_cell.angle_gamma   90.00
#
_symmetry.space_group_name_H-M   'P 1'
#
loop_
_entity.id
_entity.type
_entity.pdbx_description
1 polymer ?
#
loop_
_entity_poly.entity_id
_entity_poly.type
_entity_poly.pdbx_seq_one_letter_code
_entity_poly.pdbx_strand_id
1 'polypeptide(L)'
;DVGGELTPRDARDLCAAAGEIKTERISELYTDYFIELGMIPVRALVEEGEAEVEGRKVRLATYVKVMVFGVVMIEFVLDFGISLGTEELKAVAWSDRLKIGGKEEKLQELARAEFERIMALPVRRFRKTYEPPEFVDIYRIVVDREPRSKETICSIILNEDEGLLSPDLVAGMMRNASSYSKKDAVVVSTTSSYIYSEAYPEDEINLIELSRVQLFELKVYDIILDREMGRAYSLLEGIPLKGLRFRVFSGDYRRLSQVAFGLMELRVELLDLIKD
;
A
#
# COMPACT_ATOMS: atom_id res chain seq x y z
N ASP A 1 -7.22 4.43 -5.01
CA ASP A 1 -8.13 5.48 -4.55
C ASP A 1 -9.50 5.26 -5.18
N VAL A 2 -10.53 5.07 -4.36
CA VAL A 2 -11.92 4.87 -4.80
C VAL A 2 -12.69 6.22 -4.93
N GLY A 3 -11.98 7.34 -4.94
CA GLY A 3 -12.51 8.65 -5.29
C GLY A 3 -13.23 9.40 -4.17
N GLY A 4 -12.90 9.16 -2.92
CA GLY A 4 -13.38 9.91 -1.77
C GLY A 4 -13.35 9.11 -0.48
N GLU A 5 -13.52 9.81 0.64
CA GLU A 5 -13.60 9.20 1.96
C GLU A 5 -14.77 8.20 2.02
N LEU A 6 -14.47 7.02 2.51
CA LEU A 6 -15.43 5.98 2.84
C LEU A 6 -15.81 6.10 4.32
N THR A 7 -17.07 5.92 4.66
CA THR A 7 -17.37 5.72 6.06
C THR A 7 -16.86 4.35 6.54
N PRO A 8 -16.53 4.15 7.81
CA PRO A 8 -16.15 2.83 8.34
C PRO A 8 -17.16 1.73 8.01
N ARG A 9 -18.44 2.11 7.92
CA ARG A 9 -19.51 1.20 7.51
C ARG A 9 -19.42 0.82 6.03
N ASP A 10 -19.13 1.78 5.15
CA ASP A 10 -19.01 1.51 3.71
C ASP A 10 -17.79 0.62 3.44
N ALA A 11 -16.66 0.86 4.11
CA ALA A 11 -15.47 0.00 4.03
C ALA A 11 -15.78 -1.43 4.48
N ARG A 12 -16.49 -1.59 5.60
CA ARG A 12 -16.91 -2.89 6.11
C ARG A 12 -17.90 -3.61 5.18
N ASP A 13 -18.87 -2.87 4.64
CA ASP A 13 -19.86 -3.43 3.71
C ASP A 13 -19.17 -3.90 2.41
N LEU A 14 -18.15 -3.18 1.95
CA LEU A 14 -17.35 -3.58 0.80
C LEU A 14 -16.53 -4.85 1.07
N CYS A 15 -15.83 -4.91 2.22
CA CYS A 15 -15.11 -6.10 2.65
C CYS A 15 -16.05 -7.31 2.78
N ALA A 16 -17.23 -7.13 3.40
CA ALA A 16 -18.22 -8.19 3.54
C ALA A 16 -18.76 -8.70 2.20
N ALA A 17 -18.86 -7.83 1.20
CA ALA A 17 -19.25 -8.22 -0.14
C ALA A 17 -18.11 -8.88 -0.93
N ALA A 18 -16.86 -8.56 -0.61
CA ALA A 18 -15.67 -9.13 -1.24
C ALA A 18 -15.37 -10.56 -0.76
N GLY A 19 -15.60 -10.86 0.53
CA GLY A 19 -15.26 -12.16 1.10
C GLY A 19 -15.72 -12.35 2.54
N GLU A 20 -15.20 -13.39 3.19
CA GLU A 20 -15.47 -13.66 4.59
C GLU A 20 -14.70 -12.69 5.48
N ILE A 21 -15.42 -11.90 6.30
CA ILE A 21 -14.78 -10.98 7.22
C ILE A 21 -14.01 -11.77 8.28
N LYS A 22 -12.73 -11.49 8.37
CA LYS A 22 -11.85 -11.92 9.48
C LYS A 22 -11.64 -10.72 10.39
N THR A 23 -11.97 -10.88 11.67
CA THR A 23 -11.70 -9.83 12.67
C THR A 23 -10.24 -9.93 13.05
N GLU A 24 -9.45 -8.90 12.75
CA GLU A 24 -8.08 -8.80 13.23
C GLU A 24 -8.06 -8.48 14.71
N ARG A 25 -7.16 -9.13 15.45
CA ARG A 25 -6.91 -8.78 16.85
C ARG A 25 -5.84 -7.69 16.84
N ILE A 26 -6.23 -6.52 17.26
CA ILE A 26 -5.29 -5.42 17.52
C ILE A 26 -4.98 -5.48 19.00
N SER A 27 -3.69 -5.45 19.38
CA SER A 27 -3.34 -5.40 20.79
C SER A 27 -3.86 -4.11 21.43
N GLU A 28 -4.16 -4.14 22.74
CA GLU A 28 -4.61 -2.95 23.47
C GLU A 28 -3.64 -1.77 23.34
N LEU A 29 -2.36 -2.05 23.10
CA LEU A 29 -1.32 -1.04 22.95
C LEU A 29 -1.50 -0.14 21.71
N TYR A 30 -2.12 -0.66 20.66
CA TYR A 30 -2.32 0.04 19.38
C TYR A 30 -3.76 0.39 19.10
N THR A 31 -4.71 -0.11 19.92
CA THR A 31 -6.14 0.09 19.71
C THR A 31 -6.51 1.57 19.66
N ASP A 32 -5.97 2.37 20.58
CA ASP A 32 -6.24 3.82 20.63
C ASP A 32 -5.75 4.53 19.38
N TYR A 33 -4.57 4.16 18.87
CA TYR A 33 -3.99 4.75 17.66
C TYR A 33 -4.85 4.45 16.42
N PHE A 34 -5.31 3.22 16.25
CA PHE A 34 -6.21 2.87 15.14
C PHE A 34 -7.60 3.50 15.29
N ILE A 35 -8.10 3.69 16.52
CA ILE A 35 -9.38 4.36 16.77
C ILE A 35 -9.26 5.86 16.46
N GLU A 36 -8.18 6.53 16.86
CA GLU A 36 -7.94 7.94 16.57
C GLU A 36 -7.89 8.21 15.07
N LEU A 37 -7.29 7.28 14.30
CA LEU A 37 -7.27 7.38 12.84
C LEU A 37 -8.60 6.98 12.17
N GLY A 38 -9.64 6.64 12.96
CA GLY A 38 -10.92 6.13 12.43
C GLY A 38 -10.81 4.78 11.71
N MET A 39 -9.69 4.07 11.90
CA MET A 39 -9.30 2.91 11.14
C MET A 39 -9.38 1.64 11.99
N ILE A 40 -10.55 1.03 12.04
CA ILE A 40 -10.60 -0.38 12.44
C ILE A 40 -10.32 -1.18 11.16
N PRO A 41 -9.15 -1.82 11.04
CA PRO A 41 -8.85 -2.59 9.85
C PRO A 41 -9.87 -3.71 9.71
N VAL A 42 -10.62 -3.68 8.62
CA VAL A 42 -11.54 -4.76 8.26
C VAL A 42 -10.86 -5.54 7.14
N ARG A 43 -10.54 -6.78 7.46
CA ARG A 43 -9.91 -7.73 6.52
C ARG A 43 -10.95 -8.73 6.06
N ALA A 44 -11.05 -8.95 4.78
CA ALA A 44 -11.90 -9.99 4.21
C ALA A 44 -11.04 -11.05 3.52
N LEU A 45 -11.25 -12.32 3.87
CA LEU A 45 -10.68 -13.44 3.14
C LEU A 45 -11.48 -13.65 1.86
N VAL A 46 -10.83 -13.49 0.73
CA VAL A 46 -11.43 -13.63 -0.60
C VAL A 46 -11.32 -15.05 -1.11
N GLU A 47 -10.12 -15.62 -1.02
CA GLU A 47 -9.81 -16.94 -1.54
C GLU A 47 -8.68 -17.59 -0.73
N GLU A 48 -8.78 -18.90 -0.55
CA GLU A 48 -7.70 -19.75 -0.06
C GLU A 48 -7.46 -20.89 -1.05
N GLY A 49 -6.19 -21.20 -1.30
CA GLY A 49 -5.83 -22.26 -2.22
C GLY A 49 -4.36 -22.65 -2.17
N GLU A 50 -3.92 -23.35 -3.19
CA GLU A 50 -2.52 -23.67 -3.39
C GLU A 50 -1.98 -22.90 -4.59
N ALA A 51 -0.75 -22.42 -4.46
CA ALA A 51 0.03 -21.83 -5.53
C ALA A 51 1.40 -22.47 -5.62
N GLU A 52 2.14 -22.12 -6.67
CA GLU A 52 3.55 -22.49 -6.82
C GLU A 52 4.34 -21.20 -7.06
N VAL A 53 5.42 -21.02 -6.30
CA VAL A 53 6.35 -19.89 -6.42
C VAL A 53 7.74 -20.45 -6.51
N GLU A 54 8.50 -20.08 -7.55
CA GLU A 54 9.87 -20.57 -7.78
C GLU A 54 9.96 -22.11 -7.69
N GLY A 55 8.98 -22.80 -8.28
CA GLY A 55 8.91 -24.27 -8.28
C GLY A 55 8.47 -24.91 -6.95
N ARG A 56 8.08 -24.11 -5.95
CA ARG A 56 7.65 -24.58 -4.62
C ARG A 56 6.15 -24.41 -4.43
N LYS A 57 5.51 -25.47 -3.94
CA LYS A 57 4.11 -25.40 -3.51
C LYS A 57 3.99 -24.62 -2.23
N VAL A 58 3.00 -23.76 -2.17
CA VAL A 58 2.71 -22.86 -1.06
C VAL A 58 1.21 -22.77 -0.84
N ARG A 59 0.77 -22.60 0.40
CA ARG A 59 -0.59 -22.16 0.67
C ARG A 59 -0.70 -20.67 0.38
N LEU A 60 -1.68 -20.32 -0.43
CA LEU A 60 -2.01 -18.94 -0.78
C LEU A 60 -3.32 -18.58 -0.12
N ALA A 61 -3.34 -17.47 0.60
CA ALA A 61 -4.58 -16.82 1.02
C ALA A 61 -4.58 -15.38 0.48
N THR A 62 -5.67 -15.00 -0.16
CA THR A 62 -5.87 -13.64 -0.68
C THR A 62 -6.84 -12.91 0.22
N TYR A 63 -6.40 -11.77 0.74
CA TYR A 63 -7.21 -10.89 1.56
C TYR A 63 -7.38 -9.53 0.92
N VAL A 64 -8.44 -8.87 1.30
CA VAL A 64 -8.73 -7.48 0.95
C VAL A 64 -8.95 -6.67 2.22
N LYS A 65 -8.29 -5.53 2.30
CA LYS A 65 -8.52 -4.50 3.31
C LYS A 65 -8.96 -3.22 2.60
N VAL A 66 -9.99 -2.60 3.10
CA VAL A 66 -10.49 -1.32 2.57
C VAL A 66 -10.33 -0.27 3.64
N MET A 67 -9.55 0.75 3.33
CA MET A 67 -9.28 1.86 4.24
C MET A 67 -10.31 2.96 4.05
N VAL A 68 -10.64 3.67 5.13
CA VAL A 68 -11.67 4.74 5.11
C VAL A 68 -11.32 5.90 4.18
N PHE A 69 -10.04 6.16 3.97
CA PHE A 69 -9.55 7.19 3.04
C PHE A 69 -9.48 6.72 1.58
N GLY A 70 -10.12 5.60 1.25
CA GLY A 70 -10.34 5.18 -0.15
C GLY A 70 -9.21 4.34 -0.76
N VAL A 71 -8.28 3.83 0.02
CA VAL A 71 -7.26 2.89 -0.45
C VAL A 71 -7.77 1.46 -0.28
N VAL A 72 -7.64 0.65 -1.33
CA VAL A 72 -7.87 -0.79 -1.30
C VAL A 72 -6.53 -1.50 -1.31
N MET A 73 -6.29 -2.31 -0.28
CA MET A 73 -5.13 -3.18 -0.19
C MET A 73 -5.54 -4.60 -0.54
N ILE A 74 -4.76 -5.24 -1.40
CA ILE A 74 -4.88 -6.66 -1.73
C ILE A 74 -3.63 -7.36 -1.22
N GLU A 75 -3.82 -8.28 -0.31
CA GLU A 75 -2.75 -8.98 0.38
C GLU A 75 -2.72 -10.44 -0.09
N PHE A 76 -1.57 -10.88 -0.60
CA PHE A 76 -1.28 -12.27 -0.91
C PHE A 76 -0.39 -12.85 0.18
N VAL A 77 -0.96 -13.70 1.02
CA VAL A 77 -0.22 -14.41 2.09
C VAL A 77 0.24 -15.75 1.56
N LEU A 78 1.56 -15.93 1.50
CA LEU A 78 2.21 -17.14 1.06
C LEU A 78 2.79 -17.88 2.27
N ASP A 79 2.15 -18.98 2.69
CA ASP A 79 2.61 -19.79 3.83
C ASP A 79 3.30 -21.08 3.32
N PHE A 80 4.60 -21.15 3.51
CA PHE A 80 5.41 -22.30 3.11
C PHE A 80 5.35 -23.44 4.11
N GLY A 81 4.89 -23.21 5.34
CA GLY A 81 4.82 -24.20 6.41
C GLY A 81 6.19 -24.70 6.92
N ILE A 82 7.28 -24.23 6.32
CA ILE A 82 8.67 -24.59 6.62
C ILE A 82 9.56 -23.34 6.60
N SER A 83 10.70 -23.41 7.28
CA SER A 83 11.74 -22.40 7.16
C SER A 83 12.50 -22.58 5.84
N LEU A 84 12.76 -21.50 5.15
CA LEU A 84 13.49 -21.47 3.88
C LEU A 84 14.94 -21.04 4.10
N GLY A 85 15.86 -21.57 3.29
CA GLY A 85 17.22 -21.05 3.21
C GLY A 85 17.23 -19.58 2.72
N THR A 86 18.32 -18.85 2.97
CA THR A 86 18.42 -17.42 2.62
C THR A 86 18.14 -17.16 1.14
N GLU A 87 18.79 -17.88 0.25
CA GLU A 87 18.63 -17.70 -1.20
C GLU A 87 17.24 -18.11 -1.68
N GLU A 88 16.66 -19.14 -1.08
CA GLU A 88 15.30 -19.55 -1.37
C GLU A 88 14.28 -18.49 -0.92
N LEU A 89 14.48 -17.95 0.30
CA LEU A 89 13.63 -16.90 0.85
C LEU A 89 13.71 -15.63 0.00
N LYS A 90 14.90 -15.24 -0.47
CA LYS A 90 15.08 -14.12 -1.40
C LYS A 90 14.34 -14.38 -2.71
N ALA A 91 14.57 -15.52 -3.34
CA ALA A 91 13.93 -15.86 -4.62
C ALA A 91 12.40 -15.75 -4.51
N VAL A 92 11.83 -16.33 -3.46
CA VAL A 92 10.37 -16.29 -3.23
C VAL A 92 9.87 -14.88 -2.90
N ALA A 93 10.55 -14.17 -2.00
CA ALA A 93 10.14 -12.83 -1.56
C ALA A 93 10.15 -11.84 -2.72
N TRP A 94 11.03 -12.02 -3.70
CA TRP A 94 11.17 -11.12 -4.84
C TRP A 94 10.57 -11.64 -6.14
N SER A 95 9.97 -12.82 -6.13
CA SER A 95 9.19 -13.28 -7.27
C SER A 95 8.02 -12.32 -7.52
N ASP A 96 7.82 -11.96 -8.77
CA ASP A 96 6.67 -11.17 -9.23
C ASP A 96 5.56 -12.05 -9.82
N ARG A 97 5.71 -13.38 -9.73
CA ARG A 97 4.82 -14.34 -10.37
C ARG A 97 4.37 -15.44 -9.40
N LEU A 98 3.12 -15.81 -9.55
CA LEU A 98 2.51 -16.97 -8.92
C LEU A 98 1.96 -17.90 -9.99
N LYS A 99 2.06 -19.21 -9.75
CA LYS A 99 1.41 -20.21 -10.58
C LYS A 99 0.23 -20.77 -9.82
N ILE A 100 -0.99 -20.44 -10.28
CA ILE A 100 -2.25 -20.85 -9.65
C ILE A 100 -2.99 -21.75 -10.64
N GLY A 101 -3.41 -22.95 -10.23
CA GLY A 101 -4.10 -23.88 -11.10
C GLY A 101 -3.31 -24.28 -12.37
N GLY A 102 -1.98 -24.22 -12.31
CA GLY A 102 -1.08 -24.51 -13.43
C GLY A 102 -0.83 -23.34 -14.39
N LYS A 103 -1.47 -22.18 -14.19
CA LYS A 103 -1.28 -20.95 -14.98
C LYS A 103 -0.39 -19.99 -14.22
N GLU A 104 0.64 -19.47 -14.87
CA GLU A 104 1.55 -18.46 -14.32
C GLU A 104 0.98 -17.06 -14.57
N GLU A 105 0.87 -16.28 -13.49
CA GLU A 105 0.33 -14.93 -13.51
C GLU A 105 1.21 -13.98 -12.72
N LYS A 106 1.26 -12.71 -13.11
CA LYS A 106 2.00 -11.69 -12.36
C LYS A 106 1.17 -11.22 -11.18
N LEU A 107 1.82 -11.01 -10.04
CA LEU A 107 1.18 -10.49 -8.82
C LEU A 107 0.40 -9.20 -9.09
N GLN A 108 0.96 -8.29 -9.88
CA GLN A 108 0.31 -7.03 -10.23
C GLN A 108 -0.97 -7.23 -11.06
N GLU A 109 -0.98 -8.20 -11.96
CA GLU A 109 -2.14 -8.54 -12.79
C GLU A 109 -3.24 -9.19 -11.94
N LEU A 110 -2.85 -10.10 -11.03
CA LEU A 110 -3.75 -10.71 -10.05
C LEU A 110 -4.37 -9.65 -9.13
N ALA A 111 -3.57 -8.75 -8.58
CA ALA A 111 -4.06 -7.68 -7.72
C ALA A 111 -5.02 -6.75 -8.47
N ARG A 112 -4.71 -6.42 -9.73
CA ARG A 112 -5.58 -5.57 -10.56
C ARG A 112 -6.91 -6.27 -10.88
N ALA A 113 -6.87 -7.54 -11.26
CA ALA A 113 -8.08 -8.33 -11.52
C ALA A 113 -8.97 -8.43 -10.27
N GLU A 114 -8.36 -8.64 -9.10
CA GLU A 114 -9.08 -8.69 -7.83
C GLU A 114 -9.68 -7.33 -7.46
N PHE A 115 -8.94 -6.26 -7.67
CA PHE A 115 -9.43 -4.91 -7.47
C PHE A 115 -10.65 -4.61 -8.37
N GLU A 116 -10.59 -4.94 -9.66
CA GLU A 116 -11.69 -4.77 -10.59
C GLU A 116 -12.92 -5.59 -10.17
N ARG A 117 -12.70 -6.82 -9.66
CA ARG A 117 -13.76 -7.66 -9.12
C ARG A 117 -14.45 -6.99 -7.93
N ILE A 118 -13.67 -6.41 -7.00
CA ILE A 118 -14.22 -5.72 -5.83
C ILE A 118 -15.02 -4.48 -6.25
N MET A 119 -14.49 -3.70 -7.20
CA MET A 119 -15.16 -2.49 -7.68
C MET A 119 -16.44 -2.77 -8.46
N ALA A 120 -16.58 -3.98 -9.04
CA ALA A 120 -17.79 -4.41 -9.70
C ALA A 120 -18.90 -4.88 -8.74
N LEU A 121 -18.60 -5.02 -7.42
CA LEU A 121 -19.60 -5.42 -6.44
C LEU A 121 -20.71 -4.37 -6.32
N PRO A 122 -21.99 -4.79 -6.17
CA PRO A 122 -23.13 -3.87 -6.15
C PRO A 122 -23.28 -3.13 -4.82
N VAL A 123 -22.20 -2.49 -4.35
CA VAL A 123 -22.21 -1.65 -3.15
C VAL A 123 -22.67 -0.25 -3.56
N ARG A 124 -23.89 0.13 -3.15
CA ARG A 124 -24.67 1.26 -3.66
C ARG A 124 -24.10 2.67 -3.43
N ARG A 125 -22.87 2.88 -2.97
CA ARG A 125 -22.43 4.19 -2.45
C ARG A 125 -21.15 4.78 -3.03
N PHE A 126 -20.59 4.23 -4.09
CA PHE A 126 -19.55 4.94 -4.81
C PHE A 126 -20.15 6.16 -5.51
N ARG A 127 -19.86 7.35 -4.98
CA ARG A 127 -20.43 8.61 -5.47
C ARG A 127 -19.83 9.10 -6.79
N LYS A 128 -18.72 8.53 -7.23
CA LYS A 128 -18.06 8.88 -8.50
C LYS A 128 -17.90 7.63 -9.35
N THR A 129 -18.05 7.79 -10.65
CA THR A 129 -17.66 6.78 -11.64
C THR A 129 -16.17 6.53 -11.44
N TYR A 130 -15.85 5.32 -11.06
CA TYR A 130 -14.50 4.90 -10.79
C TYR A 130 -13.70 4.84 -12.11
N GLU A 131 -12.54 5.47 -12.13
CA GLU A 131 -11.51 5.24 -13.15
C GLU A 131 -10.54 4.17 -12.64
N PRO A 132 -10.03 3.25 -13.50
CA PRO A 132 -9.06 2.24 -13.09
C PRO A 132 -7.90 2.87 -12.32
N PRO A 133 -7.32 2.19 -11.32
CA PRO A 133 -6.25 2.79 -10.53
C PRO A 133 -5.09 3.13 -11.44
N GLU A 134 -4.79 4.40 -11.52
CA GLU A 134 -3.62 4.90 -12.21
C GLU A 134 -2.34 4.50 -11.46
N PHE A 135 -2.49 4.29 -10.14
CA PHE A 135 -1.38 4.03 -9.23
C PHE A 135 -1.55 2.69 -8.53
N VAL A 136 -0.51 1.89 -8.60
CA VAL A 136 -0.37 0.62 -7.88
C VAL A 136 1.00 0.62 -7.21
N ASP A 137 1.06 0.38 -5.91
CA ASP A 137 2.31 0.15 -5.18
C ASP A 137 2.35 -1.31 -4.71
N ILE A 138 3.51 -1.93 -4.75
CA ILE A 138 3.74 -3.29 -4.27
C ILE A 138 4.74 -3.22 -3.12
N TYR A 139 4.35 -3.76 -1.98
CA TYR A 139 5.20 -3.87 -0.82
C TYR A 139 5.30 -5.31 -0.35
N ARG A 140 6.47 -5.70 0.13
CA ARG A 140 6.76 -7.08 0.56
C ARG A 140 7.03 -7.11 2.04
N ILE A 141 6.36 -8.02 2.75
CA ILE A 141 6.61 -8.28 4.16
C ILE A 141 7.09 -9.71 4.28
N VAL A 142 8.34 -9.89 4.67
CA VAL A 142 8.94 -11.20 4.91
C VAL A 142 8.88 -11.50 6.39
N VAL A 143 8.16 -12.56 6.75
CA VAL A 143 8.07 -13.04 8.14
C VAL A 143 8.88 -14.32 8.27
N ASP A 144 9.88 -14.30 9.13
CA ASP A 144 10.76 -15.43 9.38
C ASP A 144 10.71 -15.85 10.85
N ARG A 145 10.78 -17.14 11.09
CA ARG A 145 10.80 -17.72 12.44
C ARG A 145 12.22 -18.03 12.92
N GLU A 146 13.20 -17.88 12.05
CA GLU A 146 14.60 -18.11 12.38
C GLU A 146 15.36 -16.78 12.47
N PRO A 147 16.20 -16.61 13.50
CA PRO A 147 17.06 -15.43 13.59
C PRO A 147 18.12 -15.47 12.49
N ARG A 148 18.28 -14.37 11.77
CA ARG A 148 19.29 -14.20 10.72
C ARG A 148 20.35 -13.17 11.15
N SER A 149 21.50 -13.22 10.50
CA SER A 149 22.52 -12.18 10.64
C SER A 149 21.99 -10.85 10.06
N LYS A 150 22.62 -9.74 10.45
CA LYS A 150 22.26 -8.41 9.94
C LYS A 150 22.48 -8.31 8.44
N GLU A 151 23.55 -8.90 7.95
CA GLU A 151 23.92 -8.98 6.54
C GLU A 151 22.87 -9.77 5.76
N THR A 152 22.46 -10.92 6.28
CA THR A 152 21.40 -11.75 5.68
C THR A 152 20.07 -10.99 5.62
N ILE A 153 19.65 -10.31 6.69
CA ILE A 153 18.42 -9.52 6.70
C ILE A 153 18.49 -8.44 5.62
N CYS A 154 19.60 -7.68 5.56
CA CYS A 154 19.77 -6.65 4.54
C CYS A 154 19.77 -7.23 3.12
N SER A 155 20.40 -8.40 2.93
CA SER A 155 20.41 -9.14 1.66
C SER A 155 18.98 -9.51 1.21
N ILE A 156 18.16 -10.01 2.11
CA ILE A 156 16.74 -10.33 1.84
C ILE A 156 15.95 -9.06 1.47
N ILE A 157 16.08 -8.01 2.26
CA ILE A 157 15.35 -6.75 2.06
C ILE A 157 15.72 -6.07 0.74
N LEU A 158 17.00 -6.09 0.35
CA LEU A 158 17.50 -5.42 -0.84
C LEU A 158 17.49 -6.31 -2.09
N ASN A 159 17.29 -7.61 -1.93
CA ASN A 159 17.49 -8.60 -2.98
C ASN A 159 18.91 -8.59 -3.58
N GLU A 160 19.91 -8.39 -2.72
CA GLU A 160 21.32 -8.31 -3.11
C GLU A 160 22.13 -9.45 -2.49
N ASP A 161 23.31 -9.75 -3.06
CA ASP A 161 24.24 -10.70 -2.48
C ASP A 161 24.86 -10.10 -1.20
N GLU A 162 24.93 -10.88 -0.13
CA GLU A 162 25.54 -10.47 1.14
C GLU A 162 26.98 -9.98 0.95
N GLY A 163 27.74 -10.60 0.05
CA GLY A 163 29.12 -10.22 -0.26
C GLY A 163 29.28 -8.86 -0.93
N LEU A 164 28.19 -8.29 -1.49
CA LEU A 164 28.19 -6.98 -2.14
C LEU A 164 27.77 -5.86 -1.18
N LEU A 165 27.22 -6.18 -0.01
CA LEU A 165 26.75 -5.18 0.95
C LEU A 165 27.91 -4.55 1.68
N SER A 166 28.00 -3.22 1.62
CA SER A 166 28.99 -2.52 2.42
C SER A 166 28.61 -2.50 3.90
N PRO A 167 29.60 -2.55 4.84
CA PRO A 167 29.30 -2.45 6.27
C PRO A 167 28.52 -1.19 6.65
N ASP A 168 28.77 -0.08 5.98
CA ASP A 168 28.06 1.19 6.22
C ASP A 168 26.59 1.13 5.81
N LEU A 169 26.27 0.44 4.71
CA LEU A 169 24.90 0.23 4.28
C LEU A 169 24.15 -0.65 5.29
N VAL A 170 24.74 -1.78 5.69
CA VAL A 170 24.17 -2.67 6.70
C VAL A 170 23.96 -1.92 8.02
N ALA A 171 24.95 -1.17 8.50
CA ALA A 171 24.83 -0.37 9.71
C ALA A 171 23.77 0.73 9.57
N GLY A 172 23.63 1.31 8.39
CA GLY A 172 22.59 2.31 8.07
C GLY A 172 21.18 1.73 8.16
N MET A 173 20.94 0.60 7.54
CA MET A 173 19.65 -0.08 7.57
C MET A 173 19.28 -0.58 8.97
N MET A 174 20.24 -1.18 9.67
CA MET A 174 20.04 -1.71 11.02
C MET A 174 19.85 -0.64 12.10
N ARG A 175 20.15 0.63 11.81
CA ARG A 175 19.80 1.75 12.73
C ARG A 175 18.29 1.94 12.88
N ASN A 176 17.54 1.57 11.89
CA ASN A 176 16.08 1.65 11.89
C ASN A 176 15.41 0.32 12.30
N ALA A 177 16.21 -0.67 12.72
CA ALA A 177 15.67 -1.90 13.25
C ALA A 177 15.02 -1.66 14.62
N SER A 178 13.79 -2.14 14.77
CA SER A 178 13.06 -2.16 16.04
C SER A 178 13.03 -3.56 16.60
N SER A 179 13.11 -3.69 17.91
CA SER A 179 13.00 -4.95 18.62
C SER A 179 12.46 -4.69 20.01
N TYR A 180 11.43 -5.41 20.41
CA TYR A 180 10.90 -5.35 21.76
C TYR A 180 11.61 -6.34 22.67
N SER A 181 12.04 -7.48 22.15
CA SER A 181 12.69 -8.55 22.89
C SER A 181 13.89 -9.10 22.13
N LYS A 182 14.61 -10.06 22.71
CA LYS A 182 15.67 -10.80 22.01
C LYS A 182 15.13 -11.81 20.98
N LYS A 183 13.81 -11.97 20.93
CA LYS A 183 13.10 -12.97 20.12
C LYS A 183 12.30 -12.35 18.98
N ASP A 184 12.47 -11.07 18.76
CA ASP A 184 11.85 -10.34 17.67
C ASP A 184 12.82 -9.32 17.06
N ALA A 185 12.60 -9.01 15.81
CA ALA A 185 13.26 -7.91 15.12
C ALA A 185 12.40 -7.48 13.92
N VAL A 186 12.26 -6.19 13.74
CA VAL A 186 11.56 -5.58 12.62
C VAL A 186 12.50 -4.63 11.91
N VAL A 187 12.69 -4.84 10.61
CA VAL A 187 13.47 -3.94 9.76
C VAL A 187 12.58 -3.49 8.60
N VAL A 188 12.38 -2.20 8.48
CA VAL A 188 11.51 -1.60 7.47
C VAL A 188 12.35 -0.82 6.46
N SER A 189 12.10 -1.05 5.19
CA SER A 189 12.70 -0.33 4.06
C SER A 189 11.60 0.26 3.16
N THR A 190 12.00 0.96 2.12
CA THR A 190 11.09 1.62 1.17
C THR A 190 10.27 0.67 0.32
N THR A 191 10.75 -0.52 0.05
CA THR A 191 10.12 -1.51 -0.86
C THR A 191 9.72 -2.82 -0.19
N SER A 192 10.28 -3.08 0.99
CA SER A 192 10.06 -4.33 1.70
C SER A 192 10.34 -4.17 3.20
N SER A 193 9.89 -5.13 3.99
CA SER A 193 10.24 -5.27 5.40
C SER A 193 10.57 -6.72 5.73
N TYR A 194 11.32 -6.90 6.79
CA TYR A 194 11.63 -8.20 7.36
C TYR A 194 11.23 -8.20 8.83
N ILE A 195 10.52 -9.23 9.24
CA ILE A 195 10.09 -9.45 10.60
C ILE A 195 10.60 -10.82 11.04
N TYR A 196 11.42 -10.85 12.08
CA TYR A 196 11.71 -12.06 12.82
C TYR A 196 10.82 -12.14 14.04
N SER A 197 10.06 -13.22 14.18
CA SER A 197 9.24 -13.45 15.38
C SER A 197 8.94 -14.94 15.53
N GLU A 198 9.00 -15.43 16.79
CA GLU A 198 8.62 -16.81 17.13
C GLU A 198 7.10 -17.04 17.00
N ALA A 199 6.29 -15.99 17.19
CA ALA A 199 4.84 -15.98 16.99
C ALA A 199 4.48 -15.26 15.68
N TYR A 200 3.22 -15.37 15.25
CA TYR A 200 2.76 -14.58 14.11
C TYR A 200 2.66 -13.10 14.51
N PRO A 201 3.39 -12.19 13.83
CA PRO A 201 3.54 -10.79 14.23
C PRO A 201 2.40 -9.93 13.64
N GLU A 202 1.16 -10.16 14.08
CA GLU A 202 -0.02 -9.50 13.52
C GLU A 202 0.01 -7.98 13.71
N ASP A 203 0.43 -7.52 14.90
CA ASP A 203 0.49 -6.09 15.21
C ASP A 203 1.55 -5.36 14.38
N GLU A 204 2.73 -5.96 14.21
CA GLU A 204 3.82 -5.40 13.42
C GLU A 204 3.44 -5.32 11.93
N ILE A 205 2.79 -6.35 11.42
CA ILE A 205 2.29 -6.37 10.04
C ILE A 205 1.27 -5.24 9.86
N ASN A 206 0.29 -5.12 10.74
CA ASN A 206 -0.75 -4.09 10.65
C ASN A 206 -0.17 -2.67 10.71
N LEU A 207 0.84 -2.42 11.55
CA LEU A 207 1.52 -1.12 11.62
C LEU A 207 2.30 -0.81 10.35
N ILE A 208 3.01 -1.79 9.79
CA ILE A 208 3.74 -1.63 8.54
C ILE A 208 2.76 -1.32 7.40
N GLU A 209 1.69 -2.08 7.30
CA GLU A 209 0.65 -1.89 6.29
C GLU A 209 0.02 -0.49 6.37
N LEU A 210 -0.36 -0.06 7.57
CA LEU A 210 -0.90 1.28 7.79
C LEU A 210 0.07 2.36 7.32
N SER A 211 1.32 2.28 7.77
CA SER A 211 2.36 3.22 7.37
C SER A 211 2.59 3.24 5.86
N ARG A 212 2.50 2.08 5.21
CA ARG A 212 2.64 1.96 3.75
C ARG A 212 1.46 2.58 3.01
N VAL A 213 0.25 2.38 3.51
CA VAL A 213 -0.96 2.97 2.92
C VAL A 213 -0.92 4.50 3.02
N GLN A 214 -0.55 5.05 4.17
CA GLN A 214 -0.37 6.50 4.34
C GLN A 214 0.71 7.06 3.40
N LEU A 215 1.85 6.37 3.29
CA LEU A 215 2.90 6.78 2.35
C LEU A 215 2.45 6.69 0.89
N PHE A 216 1.65 5.69 0.52
CA PHE A 216 1.08 5.56 -0.81
C PHE A 216 0.12 6.72 -1.12
N GLU A 217 -0.73 7.07 -0.19
CA GLU A 217 -1.64 8.20 -0.30
C GLU A 217 -0.89 9.52 -0.52
N LEU A 218 0.15 9.78 0.28
CA LEU A 218 1.01 10.94 0.10
C LEU A 218 1.67 10.99 -1.28
N LYS A 219 2.14 9.85 -1.81
CA LYS A 219 2.68 9.77 -3.18
C LYS A 219 1.63 10.09 -4.25
N VAL A 220 0.40 9.62 -4.05
CA VAL A 220 -0.71 9.91 -4.98
C VAL A 220 -1.03 11.41 -4.98
N TYR A 221 -1.09 12.02 -3.80
CA TYR A 221 -1.28 13.48 -3.70
C TYR A 221 -0.16 14.28 -4.36
N ASP A 222 1.10 13.88 -4.17
CA ASP A 222 2.25 14.52 -4.80
C ASP A 222 2.12 14.52 -6.34
N ILE A 223 1.78 13.37 -6.92
CA ILE A 223 1.56 13.24 -8.37
C ILE A 223 0.36 14.07 -8.86
N ILE A 224 -0.74 14.11 -8.09
CA ILE A 224 -1.91 14.92 -8.44
C ILE A 224 -1.53 16.41 -8.40
N LEU A 225 -0.82 16.84 -7.35
CA LEU A 225 -0.34 18.22 -7.23
C LEU A 225 0.56 18.63 -8.40
N ASP A 226 1.52 17.80 -8.76
CA ASP A 226 2.41 18.04 -9.89
C ASP A 226 1.63 18.18 -11.21
N ARG A 227 0.62 17.33 -11.42
CA ARG A 227 -0.27 17.41 -12.59
C ARG A 227 -1.06 18.70 -12.62
N GLU A 228 -1.68 19.10 -11.50
CA GLU A 228 -2.48 20.33 -11.42
C GLU A 228 -1.60 21.57 -11.53
N MET A 229 -0.39 21.56 -10.94
CA MET A 229 0.61 22.62 -11.15
C MET A 229 1.01 22.73 -12.61
N GLY A 230 1.30 21.61 -13.29
CA GLY A 230 1.62 21.59 -14.72
C GLY A 230 0.49 22.17 -15.57
N ARG A 231 -0.76 21.85 -15.26
CA ARG A 231 -1.96 22.44 -15.91
C ARG A 231 -2.03 23.94 -15.68
N ALA A 232 -1.79 24.40 -14.44
CA ALA A 232 -1.79 25.82 -14.10
C ALA A 232 -0.71 26.59 -14.87
N TYR A 233 0.52 26.06 -14.92
CA TYR A 233 1.61 26.66 -15.69
C TYR A 233 1.29 26.75 -17.19
N SER A 234 0.77 25.68 -17.77
CA SER A 234 0.38 25.66 -19.20
C SER A 234 -0.70 26.71 -19.53
N LEU A 235 -1.63 26.93 -18.60
CA LEU A 235 -2.65 27.97 -18.76
C LEU A 235 -2.07 29.38 -18.63
N LEU A 236 -1.10 29.58 -17.73
CA LEU A 236 -0.43 30.87 -17.54
C LEU A 236 0.46 31.23 -18.74
N GLU A 237 1.19 30.26 -19.30
CA GLU A 237 2.02 30.45 -20.50
C GLU A 237 1.19 30.87 -21.73
N GLY A 238 -0.06 30.38 -21.83
CA GLY A 238 -0.98 30.71 -22.91
C GLY A 238 -1.61 32.11 -22.80
N ILE A 239 -1.41 32.83 -21.69
CA ILE A 239 -1.99 34.16 -21.47
C ILE A 239 -1.00 35.24 -21.92
N PRO A 240 -1.25 35.94 -23.03
CA PRO A 240 -0.37 37.03 -23.44
C PRO A 240 -0.44 38.16 -22.41
N LEU A 241 0.70 38.46 -21.79
CA LEU A 241 0.85 39.51 -20.77
C LEU A 241 0.45 40.92 -21.27
N LYS A 242 0.45 41.13 -22.60
CA LYS A 242 -0.03 42.34 -23.25
C LYS A 242 -1.54 42.30 -23.43
N GLY A 243 -2.30 42.75 -22.43
CA GLY A 243 -3.75 42.88 -22.56
C GLY A 243 -4.56 42.45 -21.32
N LEU A 244 -3.91 42.19 -20.20
CA LEU A 244 -4.59 41.73 -18.97
C LEU A 244 -5.75 42.66 -18.49
N ARG A 245 -5.72 43.94 -18.88
CA ARG A 245 -6.75 44.92 -18.45
C ARG A 245 -8.13 44.75 -19.12
N PHE A 246 -8.23 43.98 -20.21
CA PHE A 246 -9.50 43.89 -20.99
C PHE A 246 -10.11 42.48 -21.08
N ARG A 247 -9.50 41.44 -20.47
CA ARG A 247 -9.98 40.05 -20.59
C ARG A 247 -10.55 39.40 -19.34
N VAL A 248 -11.02 40.20 -18.37
CA VAL A 248 -11.66 39.70 -17.12
C VAL A 248 -12.93 38.86 -17.38
N PHE A 249 -13.47 38.89 -18.60
CA PHE A 249 -14.66 38.11 -19.00
C PHE A 249 -14.40 36.99 -19.98
N SER A 250 -13.15 36.64 -20.23
CA SER A 250 -12.80 35.56 -21.15
C SER A 250 -12.91 34.17 -20.49
N GLY A 251 -13.16 33.14 -21.30
CA GLY A 251 -13.21 31.74 -20.81
C GLY A 251 -11.95 31.27 -20.09
N ASP A 252 -10.82 31.95 -20.33
CA ASP A 252 -9.54 31.69 -19.69
C ASP A 252 -9.54 32.00 -18.19
N TYR A 253 -10.28 33.05 -17.77
CA TYR A 253 -10.46 33.37 -16.35
C TYR A 253 -11.22 32.26 -15.61
N ARG A 254 -12.27 31.70 -16.24
CA ARG A 254 -13.01 30.56 -15.67
C ARG A 254 -12.13 29.34 -15.50
N ARG A 255 -11.28 29.02 -16.48
CA ARG A 255 -10.35 27.91 -16.41
C ARG A 255 -9.30 28.10 -15.31
N LEU A 256 -8.75 29.30 -15.20
CA LEU A 256 -7.79 29.66 -14.16
C LEU A 256 -8.42 29.60 -12.77
N SER A 257 -9.66 30.07 -12.63
CA SER A 257 -10.44 29.99 -11.39
C SER A 257 -10.72 28.53 -11.00
N GLN A 258 -11.05 27.66 -11.96
CA GLN A 258 -11.26 26.23 -11.71
C GLN A 258 -9.99 25.52 -11.23
N VAL A 259 -8.85 25.82 -11.85
CA VAL A 259 -7.55 25.26 -11.43
C VAL A 259 -7.15 25.76 -10.04
N ALA A 260 -7.33 27.07 -9.77
CA ALA A 260 -7.06 27.65 -8.46
C ALA A 260 -7.96 27.05 -7.38
N PHE A 261 -9.22 26.77 -7.70
CA PHE A 261 -10.15 26.13 -6.79
C PHE A 261 -9.76 24.67 -6.52
N GLY A 262 -9.38 23.91 -7.56
CA GLY A 262 -8.87 22.53 -7.42
C GLY A 262 -7.60 22.44 -6.57
N LEU A 263 -6.66 23.38 -6.74
CA LEU A 263 -5.47 23.47 -5.90
C LEU A 263 -5.79 23.82 -4.44
N MET A 264 -6.81 24.65 -4.20
CA MET A 264 -7.28 24.96 -2.85
C MET A 264 -7.95 23.74 -2.18
N GLU A 265 -8.77 23.01 -2.91
CA GLU A 265 -9.38 21.77 -2.44
C GLU A 265 -8.32 20.75 -2.04
N LEU A 266 -7.36 20.47 -2.92
CA LEU A 266 -6.21 19.59 -2.63
C LEU A 266 -5.39 20.05 -1.42
N ARG A 267 -5.20 21.37 -1.26
CA ARG A 267 -4.51 21.92 -0.10
C ARG A 267 -5.27 21.66 1.20
N VAL A 268 -6.59 21.75 1.19
CA VAL A 268 -7.42 21.48 2.36
C VAL A 268 -7.33 19.98 2.71
N GLU A 269 -7.47 19.09 1.72
CA GLU A 269 -7.35 17.66 1.91
C GLU A 269 -5.97 17.26 2.49
N LEU A 270 -4.87 17.83 1.95
CA LEU A 270 -3.52 17.62 2.49
C LEU A 270 -3.35 18.14 3.92
N LEU A 271 -3.97 19.29 4.25
CA LEU A 271 -3.87 19.85 5.60
C LEU A 271 -4.67 19.03 6.62
N ASP A 272 -5.76 18.43 6.21
CA ASP A 272 -6.53 17.52 7.06
C ASP A 272 -5.77 16.21 7.29
N LEU A 273 -5.10 15.66 6.26
CA LEU A 273 -4.23 14.48 6.37
C LEU A 273 -3.01 14.68 7.30
N ILE A 274 -2.49 15.90 7.40
CA ILE A 274 -1.31 16.22 8.24
C ILE A 274 -1.71 16.50 9.71
N LYS A 275 -3.00 16.80 9.95
CA LYS A 275 -3.50 17.07 11.31
C LYS A 275 -3.84 15.83 12.10
N ASP A 276 -4.14 14.74 11.43
CA ASP A 276 -4.40 13.41 11.99
C ASP A 276 -3.09 12.59 12.05
#